data_dca6514960d1cd0a353f6cc7421e8ce6
#
_entry.id   dca6514960d1cd0a353f6cc7421e8ce6
#
_cell.length_a   1.000
_cell.length_b   1.000
_cell.length_c   1.000
_cell.angle_alpha   90.00
_cell.angle_beta   90.00
_cell.angle_gamma   90.00
#
_symmetry.space_group_name_H-M   'P 1'
#
loop_
_entity.id
_entity.type
_entity.pdbx_description
1 polymer ?
#
loop_
_entity_poly.entity_id
_entity_poly.type
_entity_poly.pdbx_seq_one_letter_code
_entity_poly.pdbx_strand_id
1 'polypeptide(L)'
;MSKLLSVNVGKTSEVAWQGRIVRSSIWKSPVEGRVFVGRLNIDGDAQTDLQGHGGEQRAVFVYQMSSYRYWNEFLGREGYEYGQFGENLTVEGLEDAEVCIGNRYRIGTAEFEVSQPRVTCYRLGIRMAVPEFPALVVTHGRPGFYMRVLREGHIAAGDDIELLSTGAEQMSVTAVDRLLYTEDHPEDALCKILREPALSIGWRHSFESMLAAQGSGSGNAGLDPSEPALAWPGFREFRVARTAMESDDVKSIWLEAIDGAALPPPLPGQHLAIKATAGENGATEMRMYSLSGDPALSTYRISVKREDHGLVSRYLHANAAAGMTLEASAPRGDFLLKPGQTPVVLLSAGIGVTPMLAMLYALTEDKATKRDVWWFHGARDGRHHAFRQEVQALVSQRPSTRVSVFYSRPDAEDRTDGRFNIEGHLTVAQIQASGVPKEADFYLCGPQPFLQAMRKQLSEWGVANGQIYEEVFGAEIGTSSGVPGTKPHLPEGPAGDGPAVGFVRSGVTVNWSTRYKSLLELAEACDVPVHWSCRTGVCHSCRASLLDGTVRYSPEPLSAPPSGSVLLCCATPESKIQIEL
;
A
#
# COMPACT_ATOMS: atom_id res chain seq x y z
N MET A 1 40.29 -12.43 3.94
CA MET A 1 39.47 -13.13 2.94
C MET A 1 38.13 -13.41 3.59
N SER A 2 37.05 -13.08 2.92
CA SER A 2 35.71 -13.33 3.44
C SER A 2 35.33 -14.79 3.27
N LYS A 3 34.62 -15.37 4.25
CA LYS A 3 34.23 -16.79 4.25
C LYS A 3 32.78 -17.01 4.62
N LEU A 4 32.17 -18.00 3.99
CA LEU A 4 30.89 -18.55 4.36
C LEU A 4 31.07 -19.48 5.55
N LEU A 5 30.56 -19.07 6.72
CA LEU A 5 30.70 -19.85 7.97
C LEU A 5 29.56 -20.87 8.10
N SER A 6 28.36 -20.51 7.69
CA SER A 6 27.19 -21.38 7.76
C SER A 6 26.17 -21.04 6.68
N VAL A 7 25.52 -22.06 6.15
CA VAL A 7 24.29 -21.97 5.37
C VAL A 7 23.13 -22.36 6.28
N ASN A 8 22.11 -21.50 6.41
CA ASN A 8 21.01 -21.71 7.33
C ASN A 8 19.68 -21.72 6.57
N VAL A 9 18.83 -22.68 6.90
CA VAL A 9 17.49 -22.82 6.35
C VAL A 9 16.44 -22.93 7.45
N GLY A 10 15.25 -22.46 7.21
CA GLY A 10 14.14 -22.50 8.16
C GLY A 10 12.86 -22.97 7.51
N LYS A 11 12.09 -23.79 8.22
CA LYS A 11 10.71 -24.12 7.84
C LYS A 11 9.74 -23.14 8.48
N THR A 12 8.55 -23.02 7.89
CA THR A 12 7.47 -22.25 8.52
C THR A 12 7.12 -22.88 9.87
N SER A 13 7.24 -22.09 10.93
CA SER A 13 6.85 -22.44 12.29
C SER A 13 5.77 -21.49 12.80
N GLU A 14 4.97 -21.97 13.75
CA GLU A 14 3.94 -21.20 14.44
C GLU A 14 4.42 -20.85 15.84
N VAL A 15 4.38 -19.57 16.17
CA VAL A 15 4.82 -19.06 17.48
C VAL A 15 3.69 -18.23 18.09
N ALA A 16 3.34 -18.57 19.34
CA ALA A 16 2.41 -17.76 20.10
C ALA A 16 3.06 -16.43 20.47
N TRP A 17 2.42 -15.32 20.10
CA TRP A 17 2.89 -13.99 20.40
C TRP A 17 1.71 -13.02 20.61
N GLN A 18 1.68 -12.35 21.76
CA GLN A 18 0.61 -11.40 22.13
C GLN A 18 -0.82 -11.97 21.92
N GLY A 19 -1.04 -13.23 22.32
CA GLY A 19 -2.35 -13.90 22.18
C GLY A 19 -2.71 -14.38 20.78
N ARG A 20 -1.79 -14.29 19.81
CA ARG A 20 -1.97 -14.73 18.42
C ARG A 20 -0.93 -15.76 18.01
N ILE A 21 -1.25 -16.52 16.98
CA ILE A 21 -0.28 -17.41 16.33
C ILE A 21 0.36 -16.67 15.16
N VAL A 22 1.67 -16.47 15.23
CA VAL A 22 2.47 -15.88 14.17
C VAL A 22 3.17 -16.98 13.40
N ARG A 23 2.96 -17.03 12.08
CA ARG A 23 3.68 -17.94 11.18
C ARG A 23 4.95 -17.24 10.66
N SER A 24 6.09 -17.91 10.78
CA SER A 24 7.38 -17.35 10.35
C SER A 24 8.41 -18.44 10.08
N SER A 25 9.31 -18.16 9.14
CA SER A 25 10.51 -18.94 8.85
C SER A 25 11.80 -18.28 9.32
N ILE A 26 11.71 -17.34 10.28
CA ILE A 26 12.89 -16.65 10.84
C ILE A 26 13.76 -17.58 11.69
N TRP A 27 13.20 -18.69 12.20
CA TRP A 27 13.94 -19.71 12.93
C TRP A 27 14.70 -20.59 11.95
N LYS A 28 15.91 -20.14 11.59
CA LYS A 28 16.81 -20.88 10.71
C LYS A 28 17.86 -21.65 11.51
N SER A 29 18.28 -22.76 10.97
CA SER A 29 19.31 -23.62 11.55
C SER A 29 20.34 -24.02 10.48
N PRO A 30 21.61 -24.24 10.85
CA PRO A 30 22.65 -24.69 9.96
C PRO A 30 22.29 -25.99 9.23
N VAL A 31 22.70 -26.09 7.97
CA VAL A 31 22.60 -27.33 7.20
C VAL A 31 24.00 -27.83 6.87
N GLU A 32 24.16 -29.16 6.89
CA GLU A 32 25.41 -29.81 6.53
C GLU A 32 25.53 -30.07 5.03
N GLY A 33 26.75 -30.03 4.51
CA GLY A 33 27.05 -30.36 3.11
C GLY A 33 26.77 -29.20 2.14
N ARG A 34 26.74 -29.54 0.86
CA ARG A 34 26.48 -28.60 -0.23
C ARG A 34 24.99 -28.47 -0.48
N VAL A 35 24.52 -27.23 -0.57
CA VAL A 35 23.11 -26.90 -0.77
C VAL A 35 22.95 -26.15 -2.07
N PHE A 36 21.90 -26.46 -2.83
CA PHE A 36 21.58 -25.74 -4.06
C PHE A 36 20.92 -24.40 -3.75
N VAL A 37 21.32 -23.36 -4.47
CA VAL A 37 20.74 -22.01 -4.42
C VAL A 37 20.08 -21.74 -5.75
N GLY A 38 18.76 -21.67 -5.73
CA GLY A 38 17.92 -21.28 -6.84
C GLY A 38 17.65 -19.78 -6.87
N ARG A 39 17.02 -19.29 -7.94
CA ARG A 39 16.75 -17.84 -8.13
C ARG A 39 15.93 -17.19 -7.01
N LEU A 40 15.07 -17.94 -6.37
CA LEU A 40 14.12 -17.40 -5.39
C LEU A 40 14.50 -17.73 -3.95
N ASN A 41 15.30 -18.79 -3.73
CA ASN A 41 15.59 -19.27 -2.38
C ASN A 41 16.71 -20.33 -2.37
N ILE A 42 17.13 -20.73 -1.18
CA ILE A 42 18.02 -21.88 -0.93
C ILE A 42 17.16 -23.13 -0.70
N ASP A 43 17.60 -24.28 -1.24
CA ASP A 43 16.92 -25.56 -1.05
C ASP A 43 16.76 -25.88 0.44
N GLY A 44 15.53 -26.25 0.83
CA GLY A 44 15.17 -26.55 2.22
C GLY A 44 14.74 -25.34 3.04
N ASP A 45 14.91 -24.12 2.53
CA ASP A 45 14.44 -22.90 3.18
C ASP A 45 12.99 -22.59 2.79
N ALA A 46 12.25 -21.93 3.68
CA ALA A 46 10.90 -21.44 3.43
C ALA A 46 10.84 -19.91 3.55
N GLN A 47 10.04 -19.29 2.71
CA GLN A 47 9.71 -17.85 2.80
C GLN A 47 8.21 -17.75 3.11
N THR A 48 7.87 -17.59 4.38
CA THR A 48 6.46 -17.60 4.84
C THR A 48 5.69 -16.34 4.44
N ASP A 49 6.37 -15.21 4.35
CA ASP A 49 5.82 -13.92 3.98
C ASP A 49 6.39 -13.49 2.62
N LEU A 50 5.72 -13.88 1.55
CA LEU A 50 6.18 -13.59 0.18
C LEU A 50 6.03 -12.11 -0.20
N GLN A 51 5.13 -11.38 0.44
CA GLN A 51 4.93 -9.95 0.17
C GLN A 51 6.02 -9.10 0.82
N GLY A 52 6.32 -9.36 2.10
CA GLY A 52 7.31 -8.60 2.86
C GLY A 52 8.76 -9.09 2.71
N HIS A 53 8.96 -10.39 2.50
CA HIS A 53 10.28 -11.03 2.61
C HIS A 53 10.61 -12.02 1.48
N GLY A 54 9.82 -12.05 0.40
CA GLY A 54 10.01 -12.97 -0.73
C GLY A 54 10.42 -12.28 -2.04
N GLY A 55 10.62 -13.10 -3.07
CA GLY A 55 10.95 -12.69 -4.43
C GLY A 55 12.45 -12.64 -4.72
N GLU A 56 12.80 -12.50 -6.02
CA GLU A 56 14.20 -12.56 -6.50
C GLU A 56 15.13 -11.57 -5.80
N GLN A 57 14.62 -10.39 -5.43
CA GLN A 57 15.43 -9.34 -4.79
C GLN A 57 15.81 -9.66 -3.34
N ARG A 58 15.17 -10.66 -2.73
CA ARG A 58 15.34 -11.09 -1.34
C ARG A 58 15.57 -12.60 -1.26
N ALA A 59 16.22 -13.17 -2.28
CA ALA A 59 16.45 -14.61 -2.37
C ALA A 59 17.30 -15.14 -1.22
N VAL A 60 18.33 -14.39 -0.81
CA VAL A 60 19.28 -14.80 0.22
C VAL A 60 19.60 -13.65 1.17
N PHE A 61 19.38 -13.88 2.46
CA PHE A 61 19.74 -12.92 3.52
C PHE A 61 21.10 -13.26 4.12
N VAL A 62 21.98 -12.26 4.21
CA VAL A 62 23.36 -12.37 4.71
C VAL A 62 23.53 -11.58 6.01
N TYR A 63 24.21 -12.19 6.98
CA TYR A 63 24.55 -11.53 8.25
C TYR A 63 25.97 -11.88 8.69
N GLN A 64 26.72 -10.90 9.17
CA GLN A 64 28.14 -11.02 9.47
C GLN A 64 28.43 -11.33 10.95
N MET A 65 29.50 -12.08 11.20
CA MET A 65 29.94 -12.47 12.53
C MET A 65 30.36 -11.30 13.43
N SER A 66 30.83 -10.20 12.84
CA SER A 66 31.11 -8.97 13.62
C SER A 66 29.86 -8.44 14.31
N SER A 67 28.70 -8.52 13.64
CA SER A 67 27.41 -8.14 14.21
C SER A 67 26.94 -9.12 15.29
N TYR A 68 27.24 -10.41 15.17
CA TYR A 68 27.00 -11.39 16.24
C TYR A 68 27.78 -11.04 17.52
N ARG A 69 29.10 -10.77 17.36
CA ARG A 69 29.96 -10.36 18.51
C ARG A 69 29.45 -9.07 19.13
N TYR A 70 29.10 -8.09 18.32
CA TYR A 70 28.54 -6.82 18.77
C TYR A 70 27.25 -7.00 19.59
N TRP A 71 26.31 -7.78 19.10
CA TRP A 71 25.03 -7.99 19.80
C TRP A 71 25.18 -8.85 21.06
N ASN A 72 26.10 -9.79 21.07
CA ASN A 72 26.43 -10.54 22.29
C ASN A 72 26.91 -9.59 23.40
N GLU A 73 27.84 -8.70 23.07
CA GLU A 73 28.36 -7.70 24.02
C GLU A 73 27.26 -6.71 24.41
N PHE A 74 26.57 -6.11 23.46
CA PHE A 74 25.55 -5.08 23.69
C PHE A 74 24.38 -5.58 24.55
N LEU A 75 23.93 -6.82 24.35
CA LEU A 75 22.81 -7.41 25.09
C LEU A 75 23.25 -8.20 26.34
N GLY A 76 24.56 -8.30 26.58
CA GLY A 76 25.10 -9.10 27.68
C GLY A 76 24.73 -10.59 27.57
N ARG A 77 24.67 -11.12 26.34
CA ARG A 77 24.31 -12.51 26.07
C ARG A 77 25.49 -13.23 25.39
N GLU A 78 25.53 -14.54 25.57
CA GLU A 78 26.52 -15.40 24.93
C GLU A 78 25.81 -16.53 24.15
N GLY A 79 26.50 -17.08 23.15
CA GLY A 79 26.09 -18.32 22.52
C GLY A 79 24.97 -18.24 21.49
N TYR A 80 24.87 -17.14 20.73
CA TYR A 80 24.01 -17.14 19.55
C TYR A 80 24.45 -18.18 18.53
N GLU A 81 23.52 -19.03 18.11
CA GLU A 81 23.72 -19.99 17.05
C GLU A 81 23.62 -19.34 15.66
N TYR A 82 24.26 -19.90 14.65
CA TYR A 82 24.10 -19.45 13.28
C TYR A 82 22.62 -19.52 12.85
N GLY A 83 22.16 -18.54 12.08
CA GLY A 83 20.72 -18.37 11.76
C GLY A 83 19.93 -17.61 12.81
N GLN A 84 20.57 -17.12 13.88
CA GLN A 84 19.90 -16.42 15.00
C GLN A 84 19.11 -15.18 14.55
N PHE A 85 19.63 -14.43 13.59
CA PHE A 85 18.99 -13.22 13.08
C PHE A 85 18.06 -13.50 11.88
N GLY A 86 17.86 -14.78 11.53
CA GLY A 86 17.03 -15.22 10.42
C GLY A 86 17.77 -15.20 9.06
N GLU A 87 19.09 -15.09 9.10
CA GLU A 87 19.91 -15.08 7.90
C GLU A 87 20.08 -16.48 7.29
N ASN A 88 20.20 -16.51 5.96
CA ASN A 88 20.54 -17.70 5.19
C ASN A 88 22.05 -17.97 5.19
N LEU A 89 22.85 -16.90 5.13
CA LEU A 89 24.31 -17.02 5.12
C LEU A 89 24.89 -16.27 6.32
N THR A 90 25.56 -16.99 7.20
CA THR A 90 26.42 -16.37 8.23
C THR A 90 27.82 -16.30 7.68
N VAL A 91 28.42 -15.10 7.65
CA VAL A 91 29.70 -14.84 6.99
C VAL A 91 30.72 -14.22 7.93
N GLU A 92 32.00 -14.49 7.71
CA GLU A 92 33.11 -13.70 8.24
C GLU A 92 33.54 -12.68 7.19
N GLY A 93 33.68 -11.42 7.58
CA GLY A 93 33.84 -10.28 6.67
C GLY A 93 32.49 -9.81 6.09
N LEU A 94 32.53 -9.01 5.04
CA LEU A 94 31.36 -8.40 4.41
C LEU A 94 30.60 -7.49 5.37
N GLU A 95 31.29 -6.52 5.95
CA GLU A 95 30.70 -5.54 6.85
C GLU A 95 29.69 -4.63 6.13
N ASP A 96 28.56 -4.32 6.77
CA ASP A 96 27.49 -3.46 6.23
C ASP A 96 27.99 -2.07 5.78
N ALA A 97 29.07 -1.57 6.40
CA ALA A 97 29.70 -0.30 6.05
C ALA A 97 30.59 -0.38 4.80
N GLU A 98 31.00 -1.58 4.37
CA GLU A 98 31.93 -1.81 3.28
C GLU A 98 31.24 -2.42 2.05
N VAL A 99 30.26 -3.31 2.28
CA VAL A 99 29.48 -3.93 1.21
C VAL A 99 28.57 -2.89 0.57
N CYS A 100 28.65 -2.74 -0.75
CA CYS A 100 27.83 -1.79 -1.50
C CYS A 100 26.69 -2.50 -2.26
N ILE A 101 25.58 -1.82 -2.43
CA ILE A 101 24.51 -2.26 -3.35
C ILE A 101 25.11 -2.42 -4.75
N GLY A 102 24.78 -3.53 -5.42
CA GLY A 102 25.32 -3.87 -6.72
C GLY A 102 26.66 -4.63 -6.69
N ASN A 103 27.29 -4.81 -5.50
CA ASN A 103 28.45 -5.69 -5.40
C ASN A 103 28.06 -7.12 -5.78
N ARG A 104 28.89 -7.77 -6.60
CA ARG A 104 28.69 -9.14 -7.04
C ARG A 104 29.73 -10.06 -6.40
N TYR A 105 29.23 -11.17 -5.90
CA TYR A 105 30.06 -12.17 -5.23
C TYR A 105 29.87 -13.54 -5.85
N ARG A 106 30.96 -14.34 -5.87
CA ARG A 106 30.91 -15.80 -6.09
C ARG A 106 31.09 -16.51 -4.76
N ILE A 107 30.22 -17.45 -4.49
CA ILE A 107 30.32 -18.35 -3.34
C ILE A 107 30.08 -19.77 -3.88
N GLY A 108 31.04 -20.66 -3.71
CA GLY A 108 30.99 -21.98 -4.34
C GLY A 108 30.82 -21.87 -5.86
N THR A 109 29.73 -22.38 -6.42
CA THR A 109 29.41 -22.29 -7.85
C THR A 109 28.30 -21.28 -8.18
N ALA A 110 27.73 -20.64 -7.19
CA ALA A 110 26.67 -19.63 -7.34
C ALA A 110 27.23 -18.22 -7.43
N GLU A 111 26.50 -17.31 -8.12
CA GLU A 111 26.86 -15.90 -8.21
C GLU A 111 25.68 -15.04 -7.72
N PHE A 112 25.99 -14.03 -6.92
CA PHE A 112 25.07 -13.20 -6.19
C PHE A 112 25.32 -11.72 -6.44
N GLU A 113 24.28 -10.90 -6.30
CA GLU A 113 24.37 -9.44 -6.34
C GLU A 113 23.60 -8.83 -5.18
N VAL A 114 24.24 -7.91 -4.46
CA VAL A 114 23.62 -7.19 -3.34
C VAL A 114 22.52 -6.28 -3.86
N SER A 115 21.30 -6.46 -3.36
CA SER A 115 20.08 -5.81 -3.86
C SER A 115 19.53 -4.73 -2.93
N GLN A 116 19.65 -4.95 -1.63
CA GLN A 116 19.08 -4.02 -0.61
C GLN A 116 19.59 -4.35 0.80
N PRO A 117 19.58 -3.38 1.75
CA PRO A 117 19.63 -3.64 3.18
C PRO A 117 18.43 -4.48 3.64
N ARG A 118 18.53 -5.09 4.81
CA ARG A 118 17.39 -5.75 5.44
C ARG A 118 16.34 -4.73 5.86
N VAL A 119 15.09 -5.00 5.51
CA VAL A 119 13.93 -4.30 6.09
C VAL A 119 13.69 -4.82 7.51
N THR A 120 13.58 -3.92 8.47
CA THR A 120 13.32 -4.30 9.86
C THR A 120 11.93 -4.90 10.04
N CYS A 121 11.82 -5.94 10.88
CA CYS A 121 10.56 -6.65 11.11
C CYS A 121 10.43 -7.04 12.59
N TYR A 122 9.23 -6.93 13.14
CA TYR A 122 8.91 -7.32 14.53
C TYR A 122 9.25 -8.80 14.84
N ARG A 123 9.22 -9.68 13.83
CA ARG A 123 9.61 -11.09 13.99
C ARG A 123 11.05 -11.24 14.49
N LEU A 124 11.92 -10.27 14.15
CA LEU A 124 13.27 -10.22 14.70
C LEU A 124 13.25 -9.92 16.21
N GLY A 125 12.39 -9.03 16.67
CA GLY A 125 12.15 -8.76 18.08
C GLY A 125 11.66 -10.00 18.84
N ILE A 126 10.75 -10.79 18.22
CA ILE A 126 10.30 -12.07 18.79
C ILE A 126 11.47 -13.07 18.89
N ARG A 127 12.21 -13.24 17.81
CA ARG A 127 13.33 -14.20 17.73
C ARG A 127 14.43 -13.87 18.74
N MET A 128 14.70 -12.59 18.92
CA MET A 128 15.72 -12.09 19.87
C MET A 128 15.21 -12.00 21.31
N ALA A 129 13.91 -12.15 21.54
CA ALA A 129 13.23 -11.86 22.81
C ALA A 129 13.55 -10.44 23.33
N VAL A 130 13.65 -9.47 22.40
CA VAL A 130 13.87 -8.04 22.64
C VAL A 130 12.93 -7.29 21.67
N PRO A 131 11.78 -6.82 22.14
CA PRO A 131 10.79 -6.17 21.26
C PRO A 131 11.36 -5.00 20.46
N GLU A 132 12.29 -4.23 21.04
CA GLU A 132 12.92 -3.05 20.44
C GLU A 132 14.03 -3.41 19.44
N PHE A 133 14.39 -4.68 19.28
CA PHE A 133 15.53 -5.09 18.46
C PHE A 133 15.43 -4.61 16.99
N PRO A 134 14.26 -4.54 16.35
CA PRO A 134 14.12 -3.91 15.02
C PRO A 134 14.61 -2.46 14.97
N ALA A 135 14.41 -1.67 16.01
CA ALA A 135 14.93 -0.31 16.09
C ALA A 135 16.44 -0.29 16.34
N LEU A 136 16.93 -1.18 17.20
CA LEU A 136 18.36 -1.28 17.50
C LEU A 136 19.21 -1.57 16.28
N VAL A 137 18.80 -2.49 15.38
CA VAL A 137 19.59 -2.81 14.17
C VAL A 137 19.75 -1.59 13.26
N VAL A 138 18.73 -0.73 13.15
CA VAL A 138 18.80 0.52 12.39
C VAL A 138 19.67 1.55 13.09
N THR A 139 19.40 1.82 14.38
CA THR A 139 20.14 2.82 15.15
C THR A 139 21.65 2.53 15.20
N HIS A 140 22.01 1.24 15.30
CA HIS A 140 23.41 0.80 15.33
C HIS A 140 24.01 0.51 13.95
N GLY A 141 23.24 0.70 12.86
CA GLY A 141 23.70 0.53 11.47
C GLY A 141 24.17 -0.88 11.15
N ARG A 142 23.48 -1.90 11.69
CA ARG A 142 23.82 -3.32 11.52
C ARG A 142 22.64 -4.14 10.96
N PRO A 143 22.07 -3.74 9.80
CA PRO A 143 20.87 -4.37 9.29
C PRO A 143 21.15 -5.76 8.67
N GLY A 144 22.34 -6.01 8.14
CA GLY A 144 22.58 -7.07 7.17
C GLY A 144 21.97 -6.73 5.81
N PHE A 145 22.10 -7.61 4.83
CA PHE A 145 21.65 -7.31 3.49
C PHE A 145 21.12 -8.53 2.75
N TYR A 146 20.28 -8.27 1.74
CA TYR A 146 19.79 -9.27 0.83
C TYR A 146 20.63 -9.30 -0.46
N MET A 147 20.75 -10.51 -1.02
CA MET A 147 21.29 -10.73 -2.34
C MET A 147 20.26 -11.42 -3.23
N ARG A 148 20.25 -11.05 -4.50
CA ARG A 148 19.61 -11.82 -5.57
C ARG A 148 20.60 -12.77 -6.21
N VAL A 149 20.10 -13.87 -6.76
CA VAL A 149 20.91 -14.91 -7.40
C VAL A 149 21.00 -14.61 -8.88
N LEU A 150 22.20 -14.32 -9.37
CA LEU A 150 22.47 -14.11 -10.79
C LEU A 150 22.70 -15.43 -11.53
N ARG A 151 23.44 -16.34 -10.88
CA ARG A 151 23.68 -17.71 -11.37
C ARG A 151 23.42 -18.69 -10.24
N GLU A 152 22.54 -19.63 -10.51
CA GLU A 152 22.23 -20.72 -9.60
C GLU A 152 23.45 -21.66 -9.43
N GLY A 153 23.57 -22.30 -8.28
CA GLY A 153 24.69 -23.15 -8.00
C GLY A 153 24.65 -23.76 -6.61
N HIS A 154 25.74 -24.36 -6.19
CA HIS A 154 25.87 -25.01 -4.90
C HIS A 154 26.87 -24.28 -4.01
N ILE A 155 26.51 -24.12 -2.74
CA ILE A 155 27.33 -23.50 -1.71
C ILE A 155 27.44 -24.42 -0.48
N ALA A 156 28.49 -24.25 0.30
CA ALA A 156 28.67 -24.96 1.58
C ALA A 156 29.42 -24.09 2.58
N ALA A 157 29.24 -24.37 3.86
CA ALA A 157 30.09 -23.78 4.92
C ALA A 157 31.56 -24.06 4.61
N GLY A 158 32.41 -23.04 4.76
CA GLY A 158 33.83 -23.08 4.41
C GLY A 158 34.16 -22.57 3.03
N ASP A 159 33.18 -22.35 2.13
CA ASP A 159 33.43 -21.76 0.81
C ASP A 159 33.99 -20.32 0.97
N ASP A 160 34.96 -19.96 0.12
CA ASP A 160 35.47 -18.60 0.04
C ASP A 160 34.44 -17.68 -0.66
N ILE A 161 34.40 -16.43 -0.26
CA ILE A 161 33.54 -15.40 -0.86
C ILE A 161 34.42 -14.49 -1.70
N GLU A 162 34.29 -14.59 -3.02
CA GLU A 162 35.08 -13.82 -4.00
C GLU A 162 34.27 -12.63 -4.51
N LEU A 163 34.78 -11.41 -4.37
CA LEU A 163 34.22 -10.22 -4.99
C LEU A 163 34.52 -10.24 -6.50
N LEU A 164 33.47 -10.28 -7.32
CA LEU A 164 33.60 -10.30 -8.80
C LEU A 164 33.56 -8.89 -9.38
N SER A 165 32.73 -8.02 -8.86
CA SER A 165 32.61 -6.62 -9.26
C SER A 165 31.98 -5.78 -8.18
N THR A 166 32.23 -4.49 -8.19
CA THR A 166 31.59 -3.50 -7.31
C THR A 166 30.36 -2.91 -7.98
N GLY A 167 29.37 -2.46 -7.16
CA GLY A 167 28.22 -1.71 -7.64
C GLY A 167 28.61 -0.38 -8.31
N ALA A 168 27.80 0.08 -9.23
CA ALA A 168 28.10 1.27 -10.04
C ALA A 168 28.26 2.54 -9.19
N GLU A 169 27.38 2.71 -8.20
CA GLU A 169 27.34 3.92 -7.36
C GLU A 169 28.14 3.79 -6.06
N GLN A 170 28.61 2.60 -5.70
CA GLN A 170 29.42 2.30 -4.52
C GLN A 170 28.85 2.89 -3.22
N MET A 171 27.53 2.75 -3.02
CA MET A 171 26.87 3.13 -1.78
C MET A 171 26.73 1.91 -0.87
N SER A 172 27.29 2.01 0.35
CA SER A 172 27.30 0.91 1.30
C SER A 172 25.89 0.59 1.83
N VAL A 173 25.70 -0.65 2.27
CA VAL A 173 24.47 -1.12 2.92
C VAL A 173 24.07 -0.18 4.06
N THR A 174 24.99 0.19 4.94
CA THR A 174 24.73 1.13 6.05
C THR A 174 24.34 2.52 5.54
N ALA A 175 24.97 3.03 4.49
CA ALA A 175 24.63 4.34 3.94
C ALA A 175 23.22 4.35 3.34
N VAL A 176 22.86 3.28 2.59
CA VAL A 176 21.54 3.15 1.99
C VAL A 176 20.45 2.92 3.06
N ASP A 177 20.73 2.14 4.11
CA ASP A 177 19.83 1.92 5.23
C ASP A 177 19.52 3.23 5.97
N ARG A 178 20.54 4.04 6.23
CA ARG A 178 20.39 5.37 6.84
C ARG A 178 19.53 6.31 5.99
N LEU A 179 19.71 6.32 4.68
CA LEU A 179 18.86 7.13 3.79
C LEU A 179 17.38 6.82 3.91
N LEU A 180 17.02 5.59 4.27
CA LEU A 180 15.62 5.22 4.45
C LEU A 180 15.07 5.59 5.84
N TYR A 181 15.87 5.40 6.89
CA TYR A 181 15.39 5.40 8.28
C TYR A 181 15.77 6.62 9.11
N THR A 182 16.64 7.49 8.64
CA THR A 182 17.01 8.73 9.34
C THR A 182 16.29 9.94 8.75
N GLU A 183 16.34 11.09 9.44
CA GLU A 183 15.69 12.34 9.00
C GLU A 183 16.44 13.03 7.86
N ASP A 184 17.74 12.77 7.71
CA ASP A 184 18.57 13.35 6.67
C ASP A 184 18.47 12.56 5.36
N HIS A 185 17.85 13.17 4.36
CA HIS A 185 17.70 12.60 3.02
C HIS A 185 18.37 13.51 1.98
N PRO A 186 19.72 13.62 1.92
CA PRO A 186 20.40 14.51 0.97
C PRO A 186 20.01 14.17 -0.47
N GLU A 187 19.61 15.17 -1.24
CA GLU A 187 19.14 15.02 -2.63
C GLU A 187 20.19 14.32 -3.51
N ASP A 188 21.45 14.69 -3.35
CA ASP A 188 22.57 14.11 -4.09
C ASP A 188 22.75 12.61 -3.78
N ALA A 189 22.55 12.20 -2.51
CA ALA A 189 22.61 10.80 -2.11
C ALA A 189 21.40 10.00 -2.62
N LEU A 190 20.19 10.57 -2.58
CA LEU A 190 19.01 9.96 -3.19
C LEU A 190 19.17 9.81 -4.70
N CYS A 191 19.58 10.86 -5.39
CA CYS A 191 19.88 10.81 -6.82
C CYS A 191 20.97 9.78 -7.15
N LYS A 192 21.99 9.66 -6.29
CA LYS A 192 23.07 8.69 -6.47
C LYS A 192 22.56 7.25 -6.40
N ILE A 193 21.86 6.88 -5.32
CA ILE A 193 21.36 5.50 -5.16
C ILE A 193 20.29 5.14 -6.21
N LEU A 194 19.51 6.08 -6.71
CA LEU A 194 18.54 5.83 -7.76
C LEU A 194 19.16 5.50 -9.12
N ARG A 195 20.44 5.83 -9.35
CA ARG A 195 21.18 5.38 -10.53
C ARG A 195 21.70 3.95 -10.43
N GLU A 196 21.73 3.36 -9.21
CA GLU A 196 22.19 1.97 -9.01
C GLU A 196 21.17 0.96 -9.56
N PRO A 197 21.48 0.24 -10.66
CA PRO A 197 20.51 -0.66 -11.28
C PRO A 197 20.19 -1.89 -10.44
N ALA A 198 21.09 -2.26 -9.52
CA ALA A 198 20.91 -3.40 -8.64
C ALA A 198 19.93 -3.13 -7.48
N LEU A 199 19.64 -1.85 -7.19
CA LEU A 199 18.72 -1.48 -6.12
C LEU A 199 17.35 -2.10 -6.35
N SER A 200 16.80 -2.75 -5.32
CA SER A 200 15.49 -3.39 -5.39
C SER A 200 14.36 -2.40 -5.68
N ILE A 201 13.31 -2.88 -6.34
CA ILE A 201 12.19 -2.04 -6.80
C ILE A 201 11.51 -1.32 -5.63
N GLY A 202 11.27 -2.00 -4.50
CA GLY A 202 10.61 -1.38 -3.34
C GLY A 202 11.43 -0.25 -2.71
N TRP A 203 12.75 -0.43 -2.60
CA TRP A 203 13.65 0.63 -2.10
C TRP A 203 13.77 1.79 -3.09
N ARG A 204 13.77 1.49 -4.39
CA ARG A 204 13.77 2.50 -5.46
C ARG A 204 12.55 3.40 -5.35
N HIS A 205 11.35 2.83 -5.25
CA HIS A 205 10.11 3.60 -5.10
C HIS A 205 10.11 4.47 -3.84
N SER A 206 10.64 3.96 -2.71
CA SER A 206 10.75 4.73 -1.48
C SER A 206 11.65 5.96 -1.66
N PHE A 207 12.80 5.80 -2.31
CA PHE A 207 13.73 6.92 -2.55
C PHE A 207 13.21 7.91 -3.61
N GLU A 208 12.52 7.45 -4.64
CA GLU A 208 11.84 8.31 -5.61
C GLU A 208 10.78 9.17 -4.92
N SER A 209 10.01 8.57 -4.00
CA SER A 209 9.01 9.27 -3.21
C SER A 209 9.63 10.30 -2.26
N MET A 210 10.74 9.96 -1.60
CA MET A 210 11.49 10.90 -0.75
C MET A 210 12.04 12.08 -1.55
N LEU A 211 12.59 11.83 -2.73
CA LEU A 211 13.10 12.88 -3.61
C LEU A 211 11.98 13.83 -4.07
N ALA A 212 10.82 13.28 -4.42
CA ALA A 212 9.64 14.07 -4.79
C ALA A 212 9.10 14.91 -3.62
N ALA A 213 9.24 14.43 -2.38
CA ALA A 213 8.76 15.09 -1.16
C ALA A 213 9.66 16.23 -0.66
N GLN A 214 10.90 16.36 -1.12
CA GLN A 214 11.87 17.37 -0.63
C GLN A 214 11.44 18.84 -0.83
N GLY A 215 10.45 19.11 -1.66
CA GLY A 215 9.87 20.44 -1.79
C GLY A 215 8.73 20.76 -0.81
N SER A 216 8.23 19.80 -0.03
CA SER A 216 6.96 19.91 0.72
C SER A 216 7.09 19.92 2.25
N GLY A 217 8.30 19.75 2.80
CA GLY A 217 8.54 19.74 4.27
C GLY A 217 7.88 18.58 5.00
N SER A 218 7.56 17.49 4.31
CA SER A 218 6.99 16.29 4.89
C SER A 218 8.08 15.39 5.48
N GLY A 219 7.86 14.84 6.68
CA GLY A 219 8.75 13.89 7.34
C GLY A 219 8.97 12.59 6.54
N ASN A 220 9.75 11.66 7.12
CA ASN A 220 10.09 10.39 6.48
C ASN A 220 8.86 9.57 6.08
N ALA A 221 8.70 9.30 4.78
CA ALA A 221 7.59 8.53 4.22
C ALA A 221 7.69 7.01 4.48
N GLY A 222 8.84 6.51 4.96
CA GLY A 222 9.07 5.08 5.20
C GLY A 222 9.14 4.24 3.92
N LEU A 223 8.82 2.96 4.05
CA LEU A 223 8.84 1.97 2.97
C LEU A 223 7.56 1.92 2.12
N ASP A 224 6.60 2.76 2.42
CA ASP A 224 5.33 2.83 1.69
C ASP A 224 5.37 3.97 0.66
N PRO A 225 4.77 3.82 -0.53
CA PRO A 225 4.64 4.93 -1.44
C PRO A 225 3.93 6.08 -0.73
N SER A 226 4.62 7.20 -0.56
CA SER A 226 4.10 8.34 0.18
C SER A 226 2.83 8.85 -0.47
N GLU A 227 1.77 8.96 0.28
CA GLU A 227 0.70 9.88 -0.09
C GLU A 227 1.32 11.27 -0.29
N PRO A 228 0.97 11.98 -1.37
CA PRO A 228 1.39 13.37 -1.53
C PRO A 228 0.98 14.16 -0.30
N ALA A 229 1.79 15.14 0.09
CA ALA A 229 1.50 15.99 1.24
C ALA A 229 0.06 16.51 1.18
N LEU A 230 -0.70 16.33 2.25
CA LEU A 230 -2.09 16.75 2.29
C LEU A 230 -2.20 18.26 2.07
N ALA A 231 -3.09 18.69 1.21
CA ALA A 231 -3.30 20.10 0.89
C ALA A 231 -3.75 20.93 2.13
N TRP A 232 -4.37 20.27 3.11
CA TRP A 232 -4.65 20.82 4.44
C TRP A 232 -4.82 19.67 5.45
N PRO A 233 -4.53 19.90 6.74
CA PRO A 233 -4.76 18.91 7.78
C PRO A 233 -6.25 18.84 8.17
N GLY A 234 -6.72 17.67 8.58
CA GLY A 234 -8.09 17.48 9.10
C GLY A 234 -9.19 17.78 8.09
N PHE A 235 -10.22 18.49 8.55
CA PHE A 235 -11.41 18.83 7.76
C PHE A 235 -11.52 20.34 7.55
N ARG A 236 -12.01 20.70 6.36
CA ARG A 236 -12.31 22.07 5.95
C ARG A 236 -13.77 22.15 5.52
N GLU A 237 -14.42 23.28 5.79
CA GLU A 237 -15.80 23.54 5.38
C GLU A 237 -15.87 23.86 3.88
N PHE A 238 -16.82 23.22 3.23
CA PHE A 238 -17.18 23.42 1.83
C PHE A 238 -18.65 23.77 1.71
N ARG A 239 -18.96 24.64 0.75
CA ARG A 239 -20.35 24.88 0.35
C ARG A 239 -20.69 24.00 -0.86
N VAL A 240 -21.87 23.40 -0.83
CA VAL A 240 -22.44 22.75 -2.00
C VAL A 240 -22.80 23.82 -3.02
N ALA A 241 -22.09 23.89 -4.13
CA ALA A 241 -22.34 24.83 -5.22
C ALA A 241 -23.57 24.44 -6.03
N ARG A 242 -23.69 23.15 -6.34
CA ARG A 242 -24.82 22.56 -7.06
C ARG A 242 -24.89 21.06 -6.85
N THR A 243 -26.01 20.46 -7.25
CA THR A 243 -26.18 19.00 -7.33
C THR A 243 -26.86 18.60 -8.64
N ALA A 244 -26.65 17.37 -9.08
CA ALA A 244 -27.35 16.78 -10.23
C ALA A 244 -27.52 15.27 -10.02
N MET A 245 -28.61 14.72 -10.56
CA MET A 245 -28.78 13.27 -10.66
C MET A 245 -28.07 12.78 -11.91
N GLU A 246 -27.21 11.78 -11.75
CA GLU A 246 -26.47 11.13 -12.86
C GLU A 246 -27.17 9.84 -13.30
N SER A 247 -27.95 9.25 -12.39
CA SER A 247 -28.80 8.08 -12.61
C SER A 247 -29.90 8.05 -11.57
N ASP A 248 -30.79 7.04 -11.57
CA ASP A 248 -31.87 6.92 -10.57
C ASP A 248 -31.36 6.81 -9.12
N ASP A 249 -30.13 6.36 -8.94
CA ASP A 249 -29.52 6.11 -7.63
C ASP A 249 -28.20 6.86 -7.37
N VAL A 250 -27.70 7.64 -8.34
CA VAL A 250 -26.44 8.39 -8.17
C VAL A 250 -26.67 9.89 -8.27
N LYS A 251 -26.24 10.62 -7.22
CA LYS A 251 -26.30 12.07 -7.13
C LYS A 251 -24.89 12.64 -7.06
N SER A 252 -24.55 13.54 -7.98
CA SER A 252 -23.32 14.34 -7.94
C SER A 252 -23.54 15.59 -7.10
N ILE A 253 -22.50 15.95 -6.33
CA ILE A 253 -22.44 17.10 -5.43
C ILE A 253 -21.14 17.84 -5.72
N TRP A 254 -21.24 19.12 -6.13
CA TRP A 254 -20.08 19.99 -6.35
C TRP A 254 -19.81 20.81 -5.11
N LEU A 255 -18.56 20.78 -4.66
CA LEU A 255 -18.08 21.42 -3.44
C LEU A 255 -17.14 22.57 -3.82
N GLU A 256 -17.41 23.76 -3.30
CA GLU A 256 -16.55 24.94 -3.41
C GLU A 256 -16.04 25.39 -2.02
N ALA A 257 -14.86 25.95 -1.97
CA ALA A 257 -14.29 26.46 -0.73
C ALA A 257 -15.08 27.68 -0.23
N ILE A 258 -15.50 27.68 1.03
CA ILE A 258 -16.27 28.81 1.62
C ILE A 258 -15.42 30.07 1.73
N ASP A 259 -14.12 29.92 2.01
CA ASP A 259 -13.16 31.02 2.13
C ASP A 259 -12.68 31.57 0.78
N GLY A 260 -13.18 31.02 -0.35
CA GLY A 260 -12.80 31.44 -1.69
C GLY A 260 -11.36 31.09 -2.09
N ALA A 261 -10.61 30.37 -1.25
CA ALA A 261 -9.26 29.94 -1.59
C ALA A 261 -9.29 28.90 -2.73
N ALA A 262 -8.29 28.98 -3.62
CA ALA A 262 -8.16 28.02 -4.70
C ALA A 262 -8.01 26.59 -4.16
N LEU A 263 -8.72 25.66 -4.78
CA LEU A 263 -8.60 24.24 -4.46
C LEU A 263 -7.43 23.66 -5.27
N PRO A 264 -6.52 22.90 -4.64
CA PRO A 264 -5.49 22.20 -5.38
C PRO A 264 -6.11 21.17 -6.32
N PRO A 265 -5.59 21.00 -7.55
CA PRO A 265 -6.08 19.98 -8.45
C PRO A 265 -5.86 18.59 -7.83
N PRO A 266 -6.89 17.74 -7.78
CA PRO A 266 -6.73 16.40 -7.24
C PRO A 266 -5.96 15.51 -8.23
N LEU A 267 -5.20 14.56 -7.70
CA LEU A 267 -4.65 13.50 -8.54
C LEU A 267 -5.77 12.53 -8.97
N PRO A 268 -5.75 12.04 -10.23
CA PRO A 268 -6.79 11.16 -10.76
C PRO A 268 -6.89 9.86 -9.98
N GLY A 269 -8.06 9.61 -9.36
CA GLY A 269 -8.33 8.47 -8.49
C GLY A 269 -8.38 8.80 -7.00
N GLN A 270 -8.00 10.02 -6.57
CA GLN A 270 -8.15 10.45 -5.17
C GLN A 270 -9.62 10.56 -4.74
N HIS A 271 -9.81 10.51 -3.43
CA HIS A 271 -11.10 10.65 -2.75
C HIS A 271 -11.06 11.71 -1.64
N LEU A 272 -12.23 12.09 -1.15
CA LEU A 272 -12.45 12.92 0.04
C LEU A 272 -13.13 12.09 1.13
N ALA A 273 -12.76 12.32 2.39
CA ALA A 273 -13.61 11.96 3.52
C ALA A 273 -14.63 13.09 3.74
N ILE A 274 -15.91 12.75 3.78
CA ILE A 274 -17.02 13.68 4.05
C ILE A 274 -17.60 13.39 5.43
N LYS A 275 -17.68 14.43 6.27
CA LYS A 275 -18.45 14.38 7.52
C LYS A 275 -19.90 14.76 7.26
N ALA A 276 -20.84 13.99 7.77
CA ALA A 276 -22.25 14.27 7.71
C ALA A 276 -22.93 13.99 9.06
N THR A 277 -23.76 14.91 9.54
CA THR A 277 -24.55 14.72 10.75
C THR A 277 -25.80 13.92 10.39
N ALA A 278 -25.61 12.61 10.18
CA ALA A 278 -26.61 11.70 9.63
C ALA A 278 -27.02 10.59 10.61
N GLY A 279 -26.34 10.46 11.76
CA GLY A 279 -26.62 9.43 12.76
C GLY A 279 -27.88 9.70 13.59
N GLU A 280 -28.39 8.67 14.25
CA GLU A 280 -29.40 8.82 15.29
C GLU A 280 -28.89 9.77 16.37
N ASN A 281 -29.75 10.66 16.85
CA ASN A 281 -29.39 11.70 17.82
C ASN A 281 -28.33 12.72 17.35
N GLY A 282 -28.18 12.97 16.04
CA GLY A 282 -27.24 13.94 15.52
C GLY A 282 -25.78 13.49 15.53
N ALA A 283 -25.53 12.20 15.55
CA ALA A 283 -24.17 11.66 15.44
C ALA A 283 -23.53 12.01 14.09
N THR A 284 -22.27 12.43 14.14
CA THR A 284 -21.48 12.70 12.94
C THR A 284 -20.87 11.40 12.42
N GLU A 285 -21.16 11.12 11.16
CA GLU A 285 -20.66 9.96 10.44
C GLU A 285 -19.72 10.40 9.32
N MET A 286 -18.73 9.58 9.01
CA MET A 286 -17.79 9.84 7.91
C MET A 286 -17.88 8.76 6.85
N ARG A 287 -17.77 9.18 5.57
CA ARG A 287 -17.65 8.26 4.43
C ARG A 287 -16.72 8.83 3.38
N MET A 288 -16.04 7.93 2.69
CA MET A 288 -15.13 8.26 1.59
C MET A 288 -15.90 8.30 0.28
N TYR A 289 -15.61 9.31 -0.55
CA TYR A 289 -16.16 9.45 -1.89
C TYR A 289 -15.06 9.83 -2.87
N SER A 290 -14.86 9.03 -3.92
CA SER A 290 -13.89 9.34 -4.98
C SER A 290 -14.26 10.65 -5.66
N LEU A 291 -13.24 11.43 -5.95
CA LEU A 291 -13.37 12.60 -6.80
C LEU A 291 -13.66 12.14 -8.23
N SER A 292 -14.73 12.64 -8.82
CA SER A 292 -15.24 12.22 -10.12
C SER A 292 -15.32 13.37 -11.14
N GLY A 293 -14.88 14.57 -10.72
CA GLY A 293 -14.96 15.78 -11.55
C GLY A 293 -13.76 15.99 -12.46
N ASP A 294 -13.91 16.98 -13.31
CA ASP A 294 -12.85 17.56 -14.11
C ASP A 294 -11.83 18.23 -13.16
N PRO A 295 -10.55 17.81 -13.16
CA PRO A 295 -9.53 18.37 -12.27
C PRO A 295 -9.18 19.83 -12.59
N ALA A 296 -9.51 20.34 -13.77
CA ALA A 296 -9.29 21.73 -14.16
C ALA A 296 -10.30 22.71 -13.54
N LEU A 297 -11.40 22.20 -12.96
CA LEU A 297 -12.41 23.06 -12.34
C LEU A 297 -12.00 23.48 -10.92
N SER A 298 -12.46 24.67 -10.53
CA SER A 298 -12.25 25.22 -9.18
C SER A 298 -13.17 24.59 -8.11
N THR A 299 -13.83 23.49 -8.41
CA THR A 299 -14.73 22.78 -7.50
C THR A 299 -14.40 21.29 -7.48
N TYR A 300 -14.56 20.64 -6.34
CA TYR A 300 -14.52 19.20 -6.26
C TYR A 300 -15.90 18.60 -6.53
N ARG A 301 -15.97 17.50 -7.26
CA ARG A 301 -17.19 16.73 -7.42
C ARG A 301 -17.04 15.35 -6.76
N ILE A 302 -17.93 15.05 -5.85
CA ILE A 302 -18.18 13.71 -5.36
C ILE A 302 -19.50 13.21 -5.93
N SER A 303 -19.61 11.88 -6.14
CA SER A 303 -20.84 11.28 -6.66
C SER A 303 -21.24 10.12 -5.77
N VAL A 304 -22.43 10.24 -5.23
CA VAL A 304 -22.93 9.42 -4.13
C VAL A 304 -24.01 8.50 -4.66
N LYS A 305 -23.78 7.20 -4.57
CA LYS A 305 -24.83 6.21 -4.83
C LYS A 305 -25.68 6.04 -3.57
N ARG A 306 -26.99 6.08 -3.72
CA ARG A 306 -27.94 5.82 -2.63
C ARG A 306 -27.97 4.33 -2.33
N GLU A 307 -27.48 3.95 -1.17
CA GLU A 307 -27.58 2.59 -0.67
C GLU A 307 -28.80 2.45 0.25
N ASP A 308 -29.57 1.37 0.13
CA ASP A 308 -30.85 1.17 0.82
C ASP A 308 -30.71 1.24 2.35
N HIS A 309 -29.59 0.76 2.88
CA HIS A 309 -29.26 0.82 4.32
C HIS A 309 -28.15 1.81 4.66
N GLY A 310 -27.70 2.61 3.67
CA GLY A 310 -26.60 3.56 3.83
C GLY A 310 -27.04 4.84 4.54
N LEU A 311 -26.56 5.08 5.75
CA LEU A 311 -26.93 6.24 6.57
C LEU A 311 -26.54 7.56 5.89
N VAL A 312 -25.25 7.74 5.57
CA VAL A 312 -24.72 8.97 4.96
C VAL A 312 -25.20 9.16 3.52
N SER A 313 -25.22 8.08 2.72
CA SER A 313 -25.66 8.18 1.32
C SER A 313 -27.12 8.64 1.19
N ARG A 314 -28.01 8.10 2.03
CA ARG A 314 -29.43 8.53 2.10
C ARG A 314 -29.57 9.97 2.58
N TYR A 315 -28.79 10.35 3.60
CA TYR A 315 -28.77 11.73 4.11
C TYR A 315 -28.34 12.72 3.04
N LEU A 316 -27.26 12.46 2.32
CA LEU A 316 -26.77 13.32 1.24
C LEU A 316 -27.75 13.38 0.06
N HIS A 317 -28.40 12.27 -0.30
CA HIS A 317 -29.45 12.28 -1.31
C HIS A 317 -30.64 13.15 -0.93
N ALA A 318 -31.08 13.08 0.33
CA ALA A 318 -32.24 13.83 0.82
C ALA A 318 -31.95 15.32 1.05
N ASN A 319 -30.77 15.65 1.57
CA ASN A 319 -30.49 16.98 2.12
C ASN A 319 -29.49 17.81 1.31
N ALA A 320 -28.59 17.18 0.53
CA ALA A 320 -27.61 17.96 -0.22
C ALA A 320 -28.27 18.83 -1.29
N ALA A 321 -28.16 20.15 -1.10
CA ALA A 321 -28.67 21.17 -2.00
C ALA A 321 -27.70 22.36 -2.03
N ALA A 322 -27.77 23.20 -3.06
CA ALA A 322 -26.96 24.39 -3.19
C ALA A 322 -27.07 25.27 -1.92
N GLY A 323 -25.94 25.72 -1.41
CA GLY A 323 -25.81 26.50 -0.17
C GLY A 323 -25.59 25.68 1.10
N MET A 324 -25.80 24.35 1.09
CA MET A 324 -25.50 23.48 2.24
C MET A 324 -24.00 23.45 2.52
N THR A 325 -23.61 23.44 3.78
CA THR A 325 -22.22 23.27 4.21
C THR A 325 -21.94 21.81 4.54
N LEU A 326 -20.77 21.33 4.08
CA LEU A 326 -20.22 20.00 4.39
C LEU A 326 -18.75 20.14 4.79
N GLU A 327 -18.29 19.33 5.73
CA GLU A 327 -16.87 19.21 6.05
C GLU A 327 -16.22 18.11 5.20
N ALA A 328 -15.12 18.44 4.55
CA ALA A 328 -14.34 17.51 3.75
C ALA A 328 -12.86 17.52 4.10
N SER A 329 -12.22 16.34 4.06
CA SER A 329 -10.76 16.22 4.14
C SER A 329 -10.07 16.72 2.87
N ALA A 330 -8.75 16.93 2.92
CA ALA A 330 -7.96 17.09 1.70
C ALA A 330 -8.09 15.86 0.79
N PRO A 331 -7.95 16.03 -0.56
CA PRO A 331 -7.83 14.91 -1.49
C PRO A 331 -6.71 13.95 -1.06
N ARG A 332 -6.99 12.64 -1.07
CA ARG A 332 -6.07 11.59 -0.63
C ARG A 332 -6.35 10.26 -1.31
N GLY A 333 -5.53 9.25 -1.05
CA GLY A 333 -5.63 7.89 -1.57
C GLY A 333 -4.52 7.54 -2.54
N ASP A 334 -4.23 6.26 -2.64
CA ASP A 334 -3.12 5.66 -3.40
C ASP A 334 -3.58 4.97 -4.70
N PHE A 335 -4.88 4.91 -4.95
CA PHE A 335 -5.45 4.42 -6.20
C PHE A 335 -5.31 5.45 -7.32
N LEU A 336 -4.08 5.74 -7.71
CA LEU A 336 -3.74 6.82 -8.64
C LEU A 336 -3.41 6.31 -10.03
N LEU A 337 -3.80 7.07 -11.05
CA LEU A 337 -3.35 6.85 -12.42
C LEU A 337 -1.82 6.97 -12.49
N LYS A 338 -1.15 5.87 -12.81
CA LYS A 338 0.32 5.84 -12.92
C LYS A 338 0.80 6.63 -14.13
N PRO A 339 1.86 7.43 -13.98
CA PRO A 339 2.49 8.10 -15.12
C PRO A 339 3.14 7.07 -16.05
N GLY A 340 3.37 7.44 -17.31
CA GLY A 340 4.06 6.59 -18.28
C GLY A 340 3.32 6.46 -19.61
N GLN A 341 3.76 5.50 -20.44
CA GLN A 341 3.20 5.23 -21.77
C GLN A 341 2.53 3.84 -21.88
N THR A 342 2.49 3.09 -20.79
CA THR A 342 1.81 1.79 -20.72
C THR A 342 0.32 1.94 -21.06
N PRO A 343 -0.27 1.10 -21.90
CA PRO A 343 -1.70 1.10 -22.18
C PRO A 343 -2.54 1.03 -20.89
N VAL A 344 -3.71 1.67 -20.87
CA VAL A 344 -4.56 1.77 -19.67
C VAL A 344 -5.88 1.07 -19.91
N VAL A 345 -6.28 0.26 -18.95
CA VAL A 345 -7.58 -0.44 -18.95
C VAL A 345 -8.36 -0.03 -17.72
N LEU A 346 -9.45 0.71 -17.93
CA LEU A 346 -10.33 1.20 -16.88
C LEU A 346 -11.55 0.27 -16.77
N LEU A 347 -11.60 -0.51 -15.69
CA LEU A 347 -12.62 -1.54 -15.45
C LEU A 347 -13.51 -1.12 -14.28
N SER A 348 -14.78 -0.88 -14.53
CA SER A 348 -15.70 -0.42 -13.48
C SER A 348 -17.04 -1.15 -13.51
N ALA A 349 -17.68 -1.22 -12.33
CA ALA A 349 -19.06 -1.65 -12.18
C ALA A 349 -19.82 -0.73 -11.22
N GLY A 350 -21.02 -0.28 -11.63
CA GLY A 350 -21.86 0.64 -10.84
C GLY A 350 -21.11 1.92 -10.47
N ILE A 351 -21.13 2.30 -9.18
CA ILE A 351 -20.51 3.55 -8.71
C ILE A 351 -18.97 3.51 -8.75
N GLY A 352 -18.35 2.36 -8.95
CA GLY A 352 -16.91 2.25 -9.23
C GLY A 352 -16.44 3.01 -10.48
N VAL A 353 -17.36 3.57 -11.24
CA VAL A 353 -17.09 4.48 -12.36
C VAL A 353 -16.41 5.79 -11.93
N THR A 354 -16.58 6.22 -10.70
CA THR A 354 -16.14 7.55 -10.22
C THR A 354 -14.63 7.79 -10.32
N PRO A 355 -13.72 6.94 -9.79
CA PRO A 355 -12.29 7.14 -9.96
C PRO A 355 -11.85 6.94 -11.43
N MET A 356 -12.52 6.05 -12.18
CA MET A 356 -12.22 5.84 -13.59
C MET A 356 -12.51 7.08 -14.42
N LEU A 357 -13.59 7.80 -14.07
CA LEU A 357 -13.95 9.05 -14.75
C LEU A 357 -12.90 10.13 -14.53
N ALA A 358 -12.38 10.29 -13.31
CA ALA A 358 -11.28 11.19 -13.01
C ALA A 358 -10.00 10.83 -13.82
N MET A 359 -9.69 9.54 -13.93
CA MET A 359 -8.57 9.05 -14.74
C MET A 359 -8.79 9.32 -16.23
N LEU A 360 -10.02 9.16 -16.73
CA LEU A 360 -10.35 9.45 -18.12
C LEU A 360 -10.23 10.94 -18.45
N TYR A 361 -10.64 11.84 -17.53
CA TYR A 361 -10.38 13.28 -17.64
C TYR A 361 -8.90 13.56 -17.83
N ALA A 362 -8.06 13.10 -16.92
CA ALA A 362 -6.61 13.33 -16.98
C ALA A 362 -5.97 12.78 -18.27
N LEU A 363 -6.39 11.58 -18.72
CA LEU A 363 -5.92 10.99 -19.97
C LEU A 363 -6.37 11.77 -21.21
N THR A 364 -7.52 12.45 -21.13
CA THR A 364 -8.07 13.26 -22.25
C THR A 364 -7.41 14.64 -22.31
N GLU A 365 -7.10 15.24 -21.16
CA GLU A 365 -6.41 16.53 -21.05
C GLU A 365 -4.93 16.45 -21.41
N ASP A 366 -4.25 15.36 -21.07
CA ASP A 366 -2.85 15.15 -21.43
C ASP A 366 -2.69 14.88 -22.92
N LYS A 367 -2.53 15.94 -23.71
CA LYS A 367 -2.32 15.87 -25.16
C LYS A 367 -0.98 15.23 -25.54
N ALA A 368 -0.03 15.13 -24.61
CA ALA A 368 1.28 14.52 -24.87
C ALA A 368 1.22 12.98 -24.76
N THR A 369 0.29 12.45 -24.00
CA THR A 369 0.17 10.99 -23.87
C THR A 369 -0.42 10.35 -25.12
N LYS A 370 0.26 9.29 -25.59
CA LYS A 370 -0.20 8.44 -26.71
C LYS A 370 -0.70 7.08 -26.22
N ARG A 371 -0.95 6.93 -24.92
CA ARG A 371 -1.41 5.66 -24.34
C ARG A 371 -2.72 5.22 -24.98
N ASP A 372 -2.80 3.96 -25.38
CA ASP A 372 -4.09 3.35 -25.72
C ASP A 372 -4.93 3.21 -24.45
N VAL A 373 -6.24 3.51 -24.56
CA VAL A 373 -7.16 3.46 -23.43
C VAL A 373 -8.34 2.55 -23.78
N TRP A 374 -8.64 1.64 -22.87
CA TRP A 374 -9.87 0.83 -22.93
C TRP A 374 -10.74 1.18 -21.72
N TRP A 375 -11.99 1.46 -22.00
CA TRP A 375 -13.02 1.73 -21.02
C TRP A 375 -14.05 0.61 -21.02
N PHE A 376 -14.14 -0.11 -19.91
CA PHE A 376 -15.14 -1.15 -19.70
C PHE A 376 -15.99 -0.79 -18.50
N HIS A 377 -17.30 -0.67 -18.72
CA HIS A 377 -18.22 -0.31 -17.66
C HIS A 377 -19.41 -1.27 -17.61
N GLY A 378 -19.67 -1.82 -16.41
CA GLY A 378 -20.85 -2.64 -16.14
C GLY A 378 -21.90 -1.86 -15.35
N ALA A 379 -23.13 -1.84 -15.83
CA ALA A 379 -24.30 -1.32 -15.11
C ALA A 379 -25.41 -2.37 -15.07
N ARG A 380 -26.45 -2.12 -14.28
CA ARG A 380 -27.63 -2.99 -14.27
C ARG A 380 -28.46 -2.80 -15.53
N ASP A 381 -28.77 -1.58 -15.86
CA ASP A 381 -29.57 -1.10 -16.99
C ASP A 381 -29.26 0.38 -17.27
N GLY A 382 -29.89 1.00 -18.25
CA GLY A 382 -29.67 2.39 -18.64
C GLY A 382 -30.03 3.42 -17.57
N ARG A 383 -31.01 3.12 -16.71
CA ARG A 383 -31.40 4.01 -15.59
C ARG A 383 -30.36 4.03 -14.47
N HIS A 384 -29.50 3.01 -14.40
CA HIS A 384 -28.42 2.89 -13.42
C HIS A 384 -27.03 3.11 -14.04
N HIS A 385 -26.96 3.60 -15.29
CA HIS A 385 -25.72 3.94 -15.97
C HIS A 385 -25.40 5.43 -15.79
N ALA A 386 -24.77 5.77 -14.68
CA ALA A 386 -24.30 7.13 -14.40
C ALA A 386 -23.20 7.57 -15.40
N PHE A 387 -23.14 8.87 -15.69
CA PHE A 387 -22.11 9.55 -16.50
C PHE A 387 -22.02 9.12 -17.97
N ARG A 388 -22.98 8.40 -18.50
CA ARG A 388 -22.96 7.91 -19.88
C ARG A 388 -22.65 9.01 -20.91
N GLN A 389 -23.36 10.13 -20.85
CA GLN A 389 -23.18 11.25 -21.78
C GLN A 389 -21.81 11.93 -21.59
N GLU A 390 -21.36 12.08 -20.35
CA GLU A 390 -20.08 12.68 -20.01
C GLU A 390 -18.91 11.84 -20.54
N VAL A 391 -18.94 10.52 -20.32
CA VAL A 391 -17.95 9.60 -20.88
C VAL A 391 -17.92 9.65 -22.40
N GLN A 392 -19.08 9.68 -23.06
CA GLN A 392 -19.16 9.83 -24.52
C GLN A 392 -18.54 11.14 -25.02
N ALA A 393 -18.76 12.25 -24.30
CA ALA A 393 -18.16 13.54 -24.63
C ALA A 393 -16.62 13.53 -24.47
N LEU A 394 -16.09 12.90 -23.43
CA LEU A 394 -14.64 12.73 -23.23
C LEU A 394 -14.01 11.85 -24.32
N VAL A 395 -14.62 10.71 -24.61
CA VAL A 395 -14.15 9.78 -25.64
C VAL A 395 -14.16 10.43 -27.02
N SER A 396 -15.13 11.29 -27.34
CA SER A 396 -15.14 12.02 -28.60
C SER A 396 -13.94 12.96 -28.79
N GLN A 397 -13.36 13.43 -27.67
CA GLN A 397 -12.15 14.26 -27.67
C GLN A 397 -10.87 13.41 -27.74
N ARG A 398 -10.97 12.09 -27.46
CA ARG A 398 -9.87 11.12 -27.52
C ARG A 398 -10.29 9.88 -28.33
N PRO A 399 -10.28 9.94 -29.66
CA PRO A 399 -10.80 8.86 -30.54
C PRO A 399 -10.05 7.52 -30.41
N SER A 400 -8.84 7.51 -29.81
CA SER A 400 -8.09 6.28 -29.52
C SER A 400 -8.64 5.49 -28.33
N THR A 401 -9.63 6.02 -27.59
CA THR A 401 -10.26 5.32 -26.47
C THR A 401 -11.30 4.33 -27.00
N ARG A 402 -11.15 3.06 -26.63
CA ARG A 402 -12.11 2.00 -26.96
C ARG A 402 -13.07 1.80 -25.81
N VAL A 403 -14.38 1.85 -26.08
CA VAL A 403 -15.44 1.79 -25.06
C VAL A 403 -16.27 0.53 -25.24
N SER A 404 -16.54 -0.17 -24.15
CA SER A 404 -17.49 -1.28 -24.08
C SER A 404 -18.33 -1.17 -22.81
N VAL A 405 -19.64 -1.15 -22.98
CA VAL A 405 -20.63 -1.03 -21.91
C VAL A 405 -21.44 -2.32 -21.81
N PHE A 406 -21.62 -2.79 -20.59
CA PHE A 406 -22.29 -4.05 -20.26
C PHE A 406 -23.52 -3.78 -19.40
N TYR A 407 -24.67 -4.29 -19.81
CA TYR A 407 -25.87 -4.25 -18.97
C TYR A 407 -26.25 -5.66 -18.53
N SER A 408 -26.30 -5.87 -17.21
CA SER A 408 -26.64 -7.19 -16.65
C SER A 408 -28.14 -7.51 -16.74
N ARG A 409 -28.98 -6.47 -16.78
CA ARG A 409 -30.45 -6.58 -16.88
C ARG A 409 -31.04 -5.43 -17.70
N PRO A 410 -30.71 -5.32 -18.98
CA PRO A 410 -31.26 -4.25 -19.83
C PRO A 410 -32.77 -4.40 -19.99
N ASP A 411 -33.48 -3.28 -20.00
CA ASP A 411 -34.89 -3.24 -20.31
C ASP A 411 -35.15 -3.18 -21.83
N ALA A 412 -36.43 -3.06 -22.26
CA ALA A 412 -36.77 -3.01 -23.66
C ALA A 412 -36.30 -1.72 -24.33
N GLU A 413 -36.33 -0.59 -23.63
CA GLU A 413 -35.86 0.70 -24.12
C GLU A 413 -34.33 0.68 -24.33
N ASP A 414 -33.57 0.10 -23.39
CA ASP A 414 -32.12 -0.04 -23.51
C ASP A 414 -31.70 -0.79 -24.78
N ARG A 415 -32.43 -1.85 -25.12
CA ARG A 415 -32.18 -2.64 -26.33
C ARG A 415 -32.55 -1.88 -27.62
N THR A 416 -33.62 -1.11 -27.57
CA THR A 416 -34.06 -0.30 -28.72
C THR A 416 -33.10 0.85 -28.99
N ASP A 417 -32.63 1.54 -27.94
CA ASP A 417 -31.77 2.72 -28.05
C ASP A 417 -30.29 2.36 -28.23
N GLY A 418 -29.91 1.09 -28.14
CA GLY A 418 -28.52 0.67 -28.27
C GLY A 418 -27.61 1.27 -27.19
N ARG A 419 -28.11 1.38 -25.97
CA ARG A 419 -27.42 2.06 -24.85
C ARG A 419 -26.23 1.28 -24.30
N PHE A 420 -26.06 0.02 -24.69
CA PHE A 420 -24.98 -0.89 -24.26
C PHE A 420 -24.45 -1.70 -25.45
N ASN A 421 -23.27 -2.29 -25.26
CA ASN A 421 -22.63 -3.11 -26.29
C ASN A 421 -22.93 -4.62 -26.11
N ILE A 422 -22.94 -5.06 -24.83
CA ILE A 422 -23.05 -6.47 -24.49
C ILE A 422 -24.03 -6.65 -23.33
N GLU A 423 -24.98 -7.60 -23.47
CA GLU A 423 -25.85 -8.02 -22.38
C GLU A 423 -25.11 -9.05 -21.50
N GLY A 424 -25.11 -8.82 -20.19
CA GLY A 424 -24.47 -9.67 -19.22
C GLY A 424 -23.43 -8.96 -18.37
N HIS A 425 -22.64 -9.73 -17.63
CA HIS A 425 -21.55 -9.22 -16.81
C HIS A 425 -20.24 -9.18 -17.63
N LEU A 426 -19.40 -8.19 -17.33
CA LEU A 426 -18.04 -8.10 -17.88
C LEU A 426 -17.20 -9.31 -17.45
N THR A 427 -16.47 -9.90 -18.40
CA THR A 427 -15.53 -11.00 -18.19
C THR A 427 -14.18 -10.71 -18.84
N VAL A 428 -13.12 -11.36 -18.38
CA VAL A 428 -11.77 -11.20 -18.97
C VAL A 428 -11.70 -11.74 -20.40
N ALA A 429 -12.50 -12.73 -20.76
CA ALA A 429 -12.59 -13.22 -22.14
C ALA A 429 -13.04 -12.11 -23.12
N GLN A 430 -13.95 -11.24 -22.70
CA GLN A 430 -14.39 -10.09 -23.50
C GLN A 430 -13.32 -8.99 -23.58
N ILE A 431 -12.55 -8.79 -22.50
CA ILE A 431 -11.40 -7.88 -22.49
C ILE A 431 -10.35 -8.36 -23.50
N GLN A 432 -10.01 -9.66 -23.49
CA GLN A 432 -9.10 -10.27 -24.45
C GLN A 432 -9.60 -10.13 -25.90
N ALA A 433 -10.87 -10.41 -26.13
CA ALA A 433 -11.48 -10.27 -27.44
C ALA A 433 -11.46 -8.81 -27.96
N SER A 434 -11.37 -7.82 -27.09
CA SER A 434 -11.23 -6.41 -27.43
C SER A 434 -9.79 -5.99 -27.79
N GLY A 435 -8.85 -6.93 -27.86
CA GLY A 435 -7.46 -6.68 -28.23
C GLY A 435 -6.65 -5.94 -27.15
N VAL A 436 -7.03 -6.06 -25.90
CA VAL A 436 -6.26 -5.50 -24.77
C VAL A 436 -4.95 -6.26 -24.60
N PRO A 437 -3.79 -5.58 -24.56
CA PRO A 437 -2.53 -6.25 -24.25
C PRO A 437 -2.48 -6.60 -22.74
N LYS A 438 -1.95 -7.79 -22.42
CA LYS A 438 -1.83 -8.23 -21.03
C LYS A 438 -0.82 -7.43 -20.19
N GLU A 439 0.07 -6.70 -20.87
CA GLU A 439 1.07 -5.80 -20.31
C GLU A 439 0.50 -4.41 -19.99
N ALA A 440 -0.81 -4.20 -20.14
CA ALA A 440 -1.47 -2.94 -19.78
C ALA A 440 -1.59 -2.75 -18.27
N ASP A 441 -1.80 -1.51 -17.84
CA ASP A 441 -2.18 -1.17 -16.47
C ASP A 441 -3.70 -1.31 -16.30
N PHE A 442 -4.12 -2.22 -15.44
CA PHE A 442 -5.54 -2.52 -15.19
C PHE A 442 -6.02 -1.84 -13.92
N TYR A 443 -6.94 -0.90 -14.03
CA TYR A 443 -7.58 -0.21 -12.90
C TYR A 443 -8.98 -0.76 -12.68
N LEU A 444 -9.26 -1.29 -11.49
CA LEU A 444 -10.49 -1.97 -11.14
C LEU A 444 -11.20 -1.24 -10.01
N CYS A 445 -12.48 -0.91 -10.19
CA CYS A 445 -13.32 -0.39 -9.12
C CYS A 445 -14.78 -0.82 -9.29
N GLY A 446 -15.39 -1.29 -8.21
CA GLY A 446 -16.76 -1.78 -8.21
C GLY A 446 -17.09 -2.66 -7.01
N PRO A 447 -18.24 -3.37 -7.04
CA PRO A 447 -18.63 -4.29 -5.98
C PRO A 447 -17.61 -5.40 -5.78
N GLN A 448 -17.44 -5.86 -4.55
CA GLN A 448 -16.44 -6.87 -4.19
C GLN A 448 -16.51 -8.17 -5.02
N PRO A 449 -17.68 -8.74 -5.33
CA PRO A 449 -17.75 -9.92 -6.21
C PRO A 449 -17.18 -9.66 -7.60
N PHE A 450 -17.38 -8.45 -8.15
CA PHE A 450 -16.80 -8.04 -9.43
C PHE A 450 -15.27 -7.96 -9.34
N LEU A 451 -14.71 -7.31 -8.32
CA LEU A 451 -13.27 -7.19 -8.12
C LEU A 451 -12.61 -8.56 -7.97
N GLN A 452 -13.15 -9.43 -7.12
CA GLN A 452 -12.63 -10.78 -6.92
C GLN A 452 -12.64 -11.60 -8.21
N ALA A 453 -13.74 -11.56 -8.98
CA ALA A 453 -13.85 -12.27 -10.24
C ALA A 453 -12.86 -11.75 -11.28
N MET A 454 -12.74 -10.42 -11.43
CA MET A 454 -11.82 -9.79 -12.37
C MET A 454 -10.36 -10.09 -12.01
N ARG A 455 -9.97 -9.89 -10.75
CA ARG A 455 -8.61 -10.17 -10.28
C ARG A 455 -8.20 -11.60 -10.55
N LYS A 456 -9.06 -12.56 -10.16
CA LYS A 456 -8.81 -13.99 -10.41
C LYS A 456 -8.59 -14.27 -11.90
N GLN A 457 -9.51 -13.82 -12.76
CA GLN A 457 -9.44 -14.09 -14.20
C GLN A 457 -8.26 -13.37 -14.89
N LEU A 458 -7.90 -12.14 -14.45
CA LEU A 458 -6.71 -11.42 -14.96
C LEU A 458 -5.42 -12.17 -14.58
N SER A 459 -5.33 -12.67 -13.34
CA SER A 459 -4.19 -13.48 -12.92
C SER A 459 -4.10 -14.81 -13.69
N GLU A 460 -5.23 -15.47 -13.94
CA GLU A 460 -5.31 -16.67 -14.76
C GLU A 460 -4.91 -16.41 -16.22
N TRP A 461 -5.18 -15.22 -16.73
CA TRP A 461 -4.71 -14.78 -18.06
C TRP A 461 -3.20 -14.51 -18.09
N GLY A 462 -2.55 -14.33 -16.92
CA GLY A 462 -1.13 -14.06 -16.80
C GLY A 462 -0.77 -12.57 -16.76
N VAL A 463 -1.72 -11.71 -16.39
CA VAL A 463 -1.44 -10.30 -16.04
C VAL A 463 -0.64 -10.26 -14.74
N ALA A 464 0.47 -9.51 -14.74
CA ALA A 464 1.31 -9.38 -13.55
C ALA A 464 0.57 -8.66 -12.41
N ASN A 465 0.73 -9.14 -11.18
CA ASN A 465 0.06 -8.53 -10.01
C ASN A 465 0.37 -7.03 -9.85
N GLY A 466 1.56 -6.59 -10.22
CA GLY A 466 1.96 -5.18 -10.17
C GLY A 466 1.28 -4.28 -11.23
N GLN A 467 0.52 -4.85 -12.15
CA GLN A 467 -0.25 -4.13 -13.18
C GLN A 467 -1.77 -4.12 -12.88
N ILE A 468 -2.19 -4.71 -11.76
CA ILE A 468 -3.59 -4.75 -11.34
C ILE A 468 -3.74 -3.84 -10.12
N TYR A 469 -4.43 -2.71 -10.32
CA TYR A 469 -4.73 -1.70 -9.29
C TYR A 469 -6.21 -1.78 -8.95
N GLU A 470 -6.54 -1.81 -7.65
CA GLU A 470 -7.92 -1.97 -7.18
C GLU A 470 -8.30 -0.89 -6.17
N GLU A 471 -9.51 -0.38 -6.28
CA GLU A 471 -10.17 0.44 -5.25
C GLU A 471 -11.47 -0.25 -4.82
N VAL A 472 -11.62 -0.47 -3.51
CA VAL A 472 -12.79 -1.15 -2.93
C VAL A 472 -13.66 -0.14 -2.20
N PHE A 473 -14.96 -0.10 -2.51
CA PHE A 473 -15.93 0.74 -1.82
C PHE A 473 -16.75 -0.06 -0.80
N GLY A 474 -16.93 0.50 0.38
CA GLY A 474 -17.78 -0.07 1.44
C GLY A 474 -17.01 -0.58 2.66
N ALA A 475 -17.76 -1.01 3.68
CA ALA A 475 -17.22 -1.55 4.93
C ALA A 475 -16.62 -2.98 4.79
N GLU A 476 -16.62 -3.55 3.58
CA GLU A 476 -16.10 -4.89 3.29
C GLU A 476 -14.77 -4.78 2.55
N ILE A 477 -13.73 -4.30 3.23
CA ILE A 477 -12.38 -4.30 2.67
C ILE A 477 -11.67 -5.55 3.17
N GLY A 478 -11.51 -6.50 2.27
CA GLY A 478 -10.62 -7.64 2.47
C GLY A 478 -9.23 -7.30 1.96
N THR A 479 -8.26 -7.74 2.70
CA THR A 479 -6.87 -8.10 2.41
C THR A 479 -5.79 -7.06 2.66
N SER A 480 -5.11 -7.18 3.76
CA SER A 480 -3.91 -8.01 3.92
C SER A 480 -3.46 -7.99 5.37
N SER A 481 -3.28 -9.14 5.94
CA SER A 481 -2.91 -9.56 7.28
C SER A 481 -4.03 -9.96 8.24
N GLY A 482 -5.31 -9.85 7.89
CA GLY A 482 -6.40 -10.58 8.54
C GLY A 482 -6.56 -11.98 7.92
N VAL A 483 -7.16 -12.92 8.63
CA VAL A 483 -7.56 -14.23 8.09
C VAL A 483 -8.48 -13.97 6.88
N PRO A 484 -8.23 -14.52 5.68
CA PRO A 484 -9.09 -14.31 4.54
C PRO A 484 -10.54 -14.67 4.87
N GLY A 485 -11.44 -13.69 4.75
CA GLY A 485 -12.89 -13.90 4.95
C GLY A 485 -13.48 -13.33 6.24
N THR A 486 -12.71 -12.72 7.14
CA THR A 486 -13.25 -12.01 8.32
C THR A 486 -13.66 -10.59 7.93
N LYS A 487 -14.82 -10.15 8.46
CA LYS A 487 -15.30 -8.77 8.31
C LYS A 487 -14.87 -7.95 9.51
N PRO A 488 -14.52 -6.66 9.34
CA PRO A 488 -14.31 -5.75 10.46
C PRO A 488 -15.48 -5.80 11.45
N HIS A 489 -15.16 -5.93 12.73
CA HIS A 489 -16.15 -6.11 13.80
C HIS A 489 -15.71 -5.39 15.08
N LEU A 490 -16.62 -5.28 16.05
CA LEU A 490 -16.25 -4.82 17.40
C LEU A 490 -15.37 -5.88 18.07
N PRO A 491 -14.33 -5.46 18.81
CA PRO A 491 -13.43 -6.42 19.45
C PRO A 491 -14.16 -7.17 20.57
N GLU A 492 -13.77 -8.42 20.80
CA GLU A 492 -14.34 -9.23 21.88
C GLU A 492 -14.01 -8.66 23.27
N GLY A 493 -14.92 -8.85 24.20
CA GLY A 493 -14.76 -8.46 25.61
C GLY A 493 -15.41 -7.11 25.96
N PRO A 494 -15.16 -6.58 27.18
CA PRO A 494 -15.80 -5.35 27.64
C PRO A 494 -15.39 -4.14 26.81
N ALA A 495 -16.34 -3.23 26.60
CA ALA A 495 -16.05 -1.93 25.98
C ALA A 495 -15.01 -1.17 26.79
N GLY A 496 -14.12 -0.44 26.11
CA GLY A 496 -13.18 0.46 26.77
C GLY A 496 -13.88 1.70 27.32
N ASP A 497 -13.22 2.41 28.23
CA ASP A 497 -13.63 3.66 28.87
C ASP A 497 -12.87 4.89 28.33
N GLY A 498 -11.91 4.67 27.45
CA GLY A 498 -11.10 5.72 26.84
C GLY A 498 -11.74 6.39 25.62
N PRO A 499 -10.98 7.28 24.92
CA PRO A 499 -11.47 7.99 23.75
C PRO A 499 -12.00 7.07 22.65
N ALA A 500 -12.98 7.53 21.89
CA ALA A 500 -13.49 6.78 20.75
C ALA A 500 -12.49 6.79 19.59
N VAL A 501 -12.21 5.62 19.03
CA VAL A 501 -11.36 5.38 17.86
C VAL A 501 -12.24 4.90 16.72
N GLY A 502 -12.33 5.68 15.65
CA GLY A 502 -13.05 5.31 14.44
C GLY A 502 -12.11 4.88 13.31
N PHE A 503 -12.35 3.70 12.76
CA PHE A 503 -11.76 3.22 11.51
C PHE A 503 -12.76 3.47 10.39
N VAL A 504 -12.56 4.57 9.68
CA VAL A 504 -13.60 5.18 8.84
C VAL A 504 -13.96 4.34 7.63
N ARG A 505 -12.98 3.74 6.95
CA ARG A 505 -13.20 2.85 5.81
C ARG A 505 -13.88 1.56 6.23
N SER A 506 -13.49 1.02 7.37
CA SER A 506 -14.05 -0.21 7.93
C SER A 506 -15.42 -0.03 8.59
N GLY A 507 -15.84 1.22 8.82
CA GLY A 507 -17.11 1.53 9.48
C GLY A 507 -17.19 1.11 10.95
N VAL A 508 -16.04 0.88 11.60
CA VAL A 508 -15.95 0.41 12.99
C VAL A 508 -15.54 1.58 13.90
N THR A 509 -16.27 1.77 14.98
CA THR A 509 -15.92 2.73 16.05
C THR A 509 -15.91 2.02 17.39
N VAL A 510 -14.80 2.15 18.13
CA VAL A 510 -14.55 1.45 19.39
C VAL A 510 -14.03 2.43 20.42
N ASN A 511 -14.49 2.35 21.66
CA ASN A 511 -13.85 3.05 22.75
C ASN A 511 -12.51 2.39 23.10
N TRP A 512 -11.48 3.21 23.22
CA TRP A 512 -10.14 2.76 23.58
C TRP A 512 -10.13 2.03 24.93
N SER A 513 -9.39 0.95 24.97
CA SER A 513 -9.13 0.20 26.21
C SER A 513 -7.63 0.04 26.40
N THR A 514 -7.14 0.26 27.62
CA THR A 514 -5.72 0.08 28.00
C THR A 514 -5.23 -1.37 27.88
N ARG A 515 -6.10 -2.32 27.58
CA ARG A 515 -5.69 -3.69 27.22
C ARG A 515 -4.91 -3.75 25.91
N TYR A 516 -5.09 -2.75 25.02
CA TYR A 516 -4.32 -2.59 23.79
C TYR A 516 -3.13 -1.68 24.05
N LYS A 517 -1.97 -2.07 23.57
CA LYS A 517 -0.73 -1.26 23.72
C LYS A 517 -0.61 -0.21 22.63
N SER A 518 -1.31 -0.38 21.51
CA SER A 518 -1.25 0.52 20.36
C SER A 518 -2.53 0.49 19.53
N LEU A 519 -2.73 1.51 18.70
CA LEU A 519 -3.82 1.56 17.73
C LEU A 519 -3.76 0.40 16.73
N LEU A 520 -2.56 -0.12 16.44
CA LEU A 520 -2.41 -1.31 15.61
C LEU A 520 -3.05 -2.53 16.27
N GLU A 521 -2.82 -2.76 17.56
CA GLU A 521 -3.43 -3.89 18.28
C GLU A 521 -4.96 -3.78 18.33
N LEU A 522 -5.50 -2.56 18.46
CA LEU A 522 -6.94 -2.34 18.39
C LEU A 522 -7.49 -2.63 16.98
N ALA A 523 -6.82 -2.14 15.93
CA ALA A 523 -7.22 -2.40 14.55
C ALA A 523 -7.24 -3.91 14.24
N GLU A 524 -6.21 -4.62 14.69
CA GLU A 524 -6.12 -6.08 14.55
C GLU A 524 -7.22 -6.81 15.34
N ALA A 525 -7.55 -6.35 16.55
CA ALA A 525 -8.61 -6.95 17.36
C ALA A 525 -10.01 -6.73 16.76
N CYS A 526 -10.13 -5.77 15.85
CA CYS A 526 -11.36 -5.48 15.11
C CYS A 526 -11.37 -6.10 13.70
N ASP A 527 -10.36 -6.88 13.32
CA ASP A 527 -10.11 -7.35 11.94
C ASP A 527 -10.11 -6.23 10.90
N VAL A 528 -9.71 -5.01 11.31
CA VAL A 528 -9.51 -3.87 10.41
C VAL A 528 -8.24 -4.12 9.59
N PRO A 529 -8.31 -4.08 8.25
CA PRO A 529 -7.14 -4.25 7.40
C PRO A 529 -6.11 -3.16 7.64
N VAL A 530 -4.86 -3.55 7.93
CA VAL A 530 -3.75 -2.63 8.19
C VAL A 530 -2.43 -3.26 7.77
N HIS A 531 -1.56 -2.45 7.17
CA HIS A 531 -0.20 -2.85 6.88
C HIS A 531 0.70 -2.60 8.11
N TRP A 532 1.66 -3.47 8.34
CA TRP A 532 2.65 -3.28 9.39
C TRP A 532 3.86 -4.21 9.20
N SER A 533 5.01 -3.82 9.75
CA SER A 533 6.24 -4.63 9.70
C SER A 533 7.00 -4.60 11.00
N CYS A 534 7.68 -3.49 11.38
CA CYS A 534 8.55 -3.44 12.54
C CYS A 534 7.82 -3.45 13.89
N ARG A 535 6.62 -2.89 13.99
CA ARG A 535 5.80 -2.66 15.20
C ARG A 535 6.49 -1.80 16.29
N THR A 536 7.49 -1.02 15.93
CA THR A 536 8.32 -0.23 16.85
C THR A 536 8.51 1.21 16.41
N GLY A 537 7.68 1.72 15.48
CA GLY A 537 7.76 3.11 15.03
C GLY A 537 8.96 3.43 14.13
N VAL A 538 9.56 2.44 13.45
CA VAL A 538 10.80 2.62 12.67
C VAL A 538 10.54 2.61 11.18
N CYS A 539 9.80 1.61 10.65
CA CYS A 539 9.70 1.38 9.20
C CYS A 539 8.54 2.11 8.52
N HIS A 540 7.68 2.78 9.28
CA HIS A 540 6.50 3.50 8.83
C HIS A 540 5.46 2.68 8.03
N SER A 541 5.62 1.36 7.88
CA SER A 541 4.66 0.49 7.16
C SER A 541 3.26 0.48 7.76
N CYS A 542 3.10 0.87 9.03
CA CYS A 542 1.81 0.99 9.70
C CYS A 542 1.25 2.41 9.70
N ARG A 543 1.77 3.27 8.81
CA ARG A 543 1.25 4.63 8.66
C ARG A 543 -0.15 4.60 8.10
N ALA A 544 -1.02 5.40 8.70
CA ALA A 544 -2.37 5.65 8.22
C ALA A 544 -2.69 7.14 8.33
N SER A 545 -3.62 7.64 7.52
CA SER A 545 -4.07 9.03 7.63
C SER A 545 -4.85 9.23 8.93
N LEU A 546 -4.43 10.19 9.75
CA LEU A 546 -5.17 10.66 10.91
C LEU A 546 -6.09 11.80 10.46
N LEU A 547 -7.38 11.50 10.36
CA LEU A 547 -8.38 12.44 9.86
C LEU A 547 -8.77 13.47 10.91
N ASP A 548 -8.80 13.07 12.19
CA ASP A 548 -9.24 13.92 13.30
C ASP A 548 -8.65 13.42 14.61
N GLY A 549 -8.42 14.35 15.56
CA GLY A 549 -7.95 14.09 16.92
C GLY A 549 -6.42 14.05 17.07
N THR A 550 -5.98 13.62 18.26
CA THR A 550 -4.56 13.58 18.67
C THR A 550 -4.17 12.23 19.23
N VAL A 551 -2.91 11.88 19.05
CA VAL A 551 -2.30 10.64 19.54
C VAL A 551 -1.04 10.93 20.34
N ARG A 552 -0.72 10.02 21.25
CA ARG A 552 0.57 9.97 21.93
C ARG A 552 1.37 8.78 21.44
N TYR A 553 2.65 8.97 21.22
CA TYR A 553 3.56 7.90 20.85
C TYR A 553 4.24 7.27 22.08
N SER A 554 4.29 5.93 22.08
CA SER A 554 5.03 5.13 23.06
C SER A 554 5.31 3.73 22.49
N PRO A 555 6.58 3.41 22.12
CA PRO A 555 7.75 4.30 22.11
C PRO A 555 7.63 5.45 21.11
N GLU A 556 8.41 6.51 21.28
CA GLU A 556 8.54 7.53 20.25
C GLU A 556 9.06 6.91 18.97
N PRO A 557 8.50 7.26 17.79
CA PRO A 557 9.01 6.77 16.53
C PRO A 557 10.42 7.31 16.25
N LEU A 558 11.22 6.53 15.52
CA LEU A 558 12.59 6.93 15.14
C LEU A 558 12.61 8.24 14.34
N SER A 559 11.60 8.44 13.49
CA SER A 559 11.32 9.71 12.84
C SER A 559 9.81 9.99 12.86
N ALA A 560 9.42 11.25 12.92
CA ALA A 560 8.02 11.63 12.94
C ALA A 560 7.34 11.29 11.59
N PRO A 561 6.09 10.80 11.60
CA PRO A 561 5.36 10.64 10.36
C PRO A 561 4.97 12.00 9.79
N PRO A 562 4.64 12.09 8.49
CA PRO A 562 4.11 13.30 7.88
C PRO A 562 2.89 13.87 8.62
N SER A 563 2.73 15.19 8.58
CA SER A 563 1.57 15.85 9.20
C SER A 563 0.25 15.26 8.67
N GLY A 564 -0.71 15.00 9.58
CA GLY A 564 -1.97 14.35 9.25
C GLY A 564 -1.89 12.82 9.11
N SER A 565 -0.77 12.22 9.52
CA SER A 565 -0.60 10.77 9.57
C SER A 565 -0.31 10.28 10.98
N VAL A 566 -0.52 8.98 11.21
CA VAL A 566 -0.24 8.30 12.48
C VAL A 566 0.46 6.97 12.23
N LEU A 567 1.44 6.64 13.08
CA LEU A 567 2.06 5.32 13.10
C LEU A 567 1.32 4.45 14.13
N LEU A 568 0.44 3.58 13.63
CA LEU A 568 -0.48 2.81 14.46
C LEU A 568 0.22 1.93 15.51
N CYS A 569 1.41 1.42 15.19
CA CYS A 569 2.10 0.43 16.02
C CYS A 569 2.69 0.98 17.32
N CYS A 570 2.85 2.30 17.43
CA CYS A 570 3.40 2.97 18.60
C CYS A 570 2.53 4.13 19.11
N ALA A 571 1.32 4.30 18.56
CA ALA A 571 0.40 5.37 18.93
C ALA A 571 -0.75 4.86 19.81
N THR A 572 -1.15 5.71 20.76
CA THR A 572 -2.37 5.56 21.57
C THR A 572 -3.21 6.84 21.46
N PRO A 573 -4.55 6.79 21.54
CA PRO A 573 -5.37 7.99 21.38
C PRO A 573 -5.34 8.85 22.65
N GLU A 574 -5.17 10.17 22.49
CA GLU A 574 -5.32 11.16 23.57
C GLU A 574 -6.70 11.83 23.53
N SER A 575 -7.32 11.91 22.38
CA SER A 575 -8.65 12.42 22.16
C SER A 575 -9.48 11.43 21.33
N LYS A 576 -10.75 11.74 21.08
CA LYS A 576 -11.50 11.03 20.02
C LYS A 576 -10.73 11.17 18.71
N ILE A 577 -10.45 10.06 18.03
CA ILE A 577 -9.70 10.06 16.77
C ILE A 577 -10.48 9.37 15.68
N GLN A 578 -10.16 9.76 14.44
CA GLN A 578 -10.66 9.14 13.23
C GLN A 578 -9.47 8.80 12.31
N ILE A 579 -9.39 7.56 11.91
CA ILE A 579 -8.30 7.01 11.10
C ILE A 579 -8.87 6.47 9.80
N GLU A 580 -8.19 6.72 8.71
CA GLU A 580 -8.58 6.22 7.38
C GLU A 580 -8.17 4.75 7.18
N LEU A 581 -8.91 3.85 7.86
CA LEU A 581 -8.77 2.40 7.77
C LEU A 581 -10.13 1.73 7.68
#